data_32f12fbebabf1c6a8ef161ba1b68e5a4
#
_entry.id   32f12fbebabf1c6a8ef161ba1b68e5a4
#
_cell.length_a   1.000
_cell.length_b   1.000
_cell.length_c   1.000
_cell.angle_alpha   90.00
_cell.angle_beta   90.00
_cell.angle_gamma   90.00
#
_symmetry.space_group_name_H-M   'P 1'
#
loop_
_entity.id
_entity.type
_entity.pdbx_description
1 polymer ?
#
loop_
_entity_poly.entity_id
_entity_poly.type
_entity_poly.pdbx_seq_one_letter_code
_entity_poly.pdbx_strand_id
1 'polypeptide(L)'
;MPTTIRDVAEAAGVSITTVSHVLSGRGRIAEGTRRRVEQAVADLAYRPNVHAQQLVTRKSRTVAIQVAGFADHVSSSALIPRSDYFLDLLNGAAEAAAERGYAVILTPPSADAATVEEFAVDGVIVVDPRGDEPLFSDRWHHPRRMVTTGRPTMVEQVAAVVDNDHRAAAVAMLEHLAEQGYRRPALMITTTARSYTSDVLEAYAAWTAARGMPPVVVTVDEPPTENAAAEALRSLLDRDPRPDAVYASAEDLALGVLHEAQRRGLRVPEELGVCSAVDSSVLQLTSPQVTGMFLHPRDIGRAAAGALLDVLDDAAAPPRDVHVPVELFARGSTLRRG
;
A
#
# COMPACT_ATOMS: atom_id res chain seq x y z
N MET A 1 -11.16 -18.83 -39.72
CA MET A 1 -10.32 -19.34 -38.64
C MET A 1 -9.39 -18.23 -38.17
N PRO A 2 -9.01 -18.15 -36.91
CA PRO A 2 -8.06 -17.13 -36.49
C PRO A 2 -6.70 -17.36 -37.15
N THR A 3 -6.07 -16.29 -37.60
CA THR A 3 -4.73 -16.31 -38.21
C THR A 3 -3.70 -16.83 -37.20
N THR A 4 -2.83 -17.72 -37.63
CA THR A 4 -1.79 -18.35 -36.80
C THR A 4 -0.40 -17.85 -37.14
N ILE A 5 0.58 -18.10 -36.29
CA ILE A 5 1.98 -17.80 -36.56
C ILE A 5 2.52 -18.57 -37.80
N ARG A 6 1.92 -19.71 -38.14
CA ARG A 6 2.25 -20.46 -39.36
C ARG A 6 1.86 -19.73 -40.62
N ASP A 7 0.67 -19.14 -40.63
CA ASP A 7 0.19 -18.38 -41.78
C ASP A 7 1.07 -17.16 -42.05
N VAL A 8 1.56 -16.50 -40.98
CA VAL A 8 2.53 -15.39 -41.08
C VAL A 8 3.89 -15.90 -41.62
N ALA A 9 4.35 -17.04 -41.15
CA ALA A 9 5.63 -17.62 -41.59
C ALA A 9 5.54 -18.00 -43.09
N GLU A 10 4.46 -18.57 -43.56
CA GLU A 10 4.20 -18.89 -44.94
C GLU A 10 4.14 -17.64 -45.82
N ALA A 11 3.34 -16.63 -45.43
CA ALA A 11 3.21 -15.37 -46.14
C ALA A 11 4.55 -14.60 -46.25
N ALA A 12 5.38 -14.61 -45.19
CA ALA A 12 6.68 -13.94 -45.16
C ALA A 12 7.79 -14.77 -45.82
N GLY A 13 7.58 -16.05 -46.14
CA GLY A 13 8.59 -16.95 -46.70
C GLY A 13 9.74 -17.24 -45.71
N VAL A 14 9.43 -17.44 -44.42
CA VAL A 14 10.42 -17.69 -43.35
C VAL A 14 9.97 -18.80 -42.42
N SER A 15 10.84 -19.25 -41.52
CA SER A 15 10.45 -20.21 -40.47
C SER A 15 9.61 -19.57 -39.38
N ILE A 16 8.80 -20.37 -38.66
CA ILE A 16 8.04 -19.94 -37.48
C ILE A 16 8.99 -19.34 -36.43
N THR A 17 10.18 -19.92 -36.27
CA THR A 17 11.21 -19.40 -35.35
C THR A 17 11.67 -17.99 -35.75
N THR A 18 11.83 -17.72 -37.05
CA THR A 18 12.19 -16.39 -37.56
C THR A 18 11.08 -15.37 -37.23
N VAL A 19 9.82 -15.74 -37.47
CA VAL A 19 8.66 -14.89 -37.09
C VAL A 19 8.66 -14.60 -35.59
N SER A 20 8.84 -15.63 -34.76
CA SER A 20 8.89 -15.50 -33.31
C SER A 20 10.04 -14.56 -32.87
N HIS A 21 11.21 -14.67 -33.49
CA HIS A 21 12.35 -13.79 -33.18
C HIS A 21 12.09 -12.34 -33.60
N VAL A 22 11.47 -12.10 -34.76
CA VAL A 22 11.10 -10.73 -35.18
C VAL A 22 10.10 -10.13 -34.20
N LEU A 23 9.02 -10.86 -33.85
CA LEU A 23 7.99 -10.40 -32.94
C LEU A 23 8.48 -10.15 -31.49
N SER A 24 9.48 -10.93 -31.05
CA SER A 24 10.06 -10.80 -29.70
C SER A 24 11.26 -9.84 -29.64
N GLY A 25 11.69 -9.28 -30.77
CA GLY A 25 12.89 -8.44 -30.85
C GLY A 25 14.20 -9.19 -30.59
N ARG A 26 14.17 -10.53 -30.55
CA ARG A 26 15.34 -11.37 -30.22
C ARG A 26 16.13 -11.79 -31.50
N GLY A 27 17.42 -11.89 -31.37
CA GLY A 27 18.31 -12.36 -32.45
C GLY A 27 18.66 -11.27 -33.48
N ARG A 28 19.74 -11.53 -34.23
CA ARG A 28 20.14 -10.70 -35.39
C ARG A 28 19.39 -11.14 -36.62
N ILE A 29 18.28 -10.45 -36.94
CA ILE A 29 17.50 -10.69 -38.15
C ILE A 29 17.82 -9.60 -39.16
N ALA A 30 18.10 -10.00 -40.42
CA ALA A 30 18.33 -9.05 -41.52
C ALA A 30 17.12 -8.14 -41.72
N GLU A 31 17.37 -6.85 -41.95
CA GLU A 31 16.34 -5.81 -42.06
C GLU A 31 15.26 -6.15 -43.10
N GLY A 32 15.65 -6.68 -44.24
CA GLY A 32 14.72 -7.13 -45.27
C GLY A 32 13.80 -8.28 -44.85
N THR A 33 14.30 -9.19 -43.98
CA THR A 33 13.48 -10.26 -43.42
C THR A 33 12.51 -9.72 -42.36
N ARG A 34 12.99 -8.80 -41.53
CA ARG A 34 12.14 -8.11 -40.54
C ARG A 34 10.95 -7.44 -41.20
N ARG A 35 11.20 -6.62 -42.23
CA ARG A 35 10.13 -5.91 -42.95
C ARG A 35 9.11 -6.85 -43.59
N ARG A 36 9.55 -7.98 -44.20
CA ARG A 36 8.59 -8.96 -44.75
C ARG A 36 7.71 -9.58 -43.70
N VAL A 37 8.27 -9.90 -42.53
CA VAL A 37 7.46 -10.45 -41.41
C VAL A 37 6.48 -9.42 -40.87
N GLU A 38 6.93 -8.18 -40.65
CA GLU A 38 6.07 -7.09 -40.16
C GLU A 38 4.94 -6.79 -41.15
N GLN A 39 5.22 -6.81 -42.46
CA GLN A 39 4.21 -6.65 -43.48
C GLN A 39 3.20 -7.80 -43.46
N ALA A 40 3.64 -9.06 -43.39
CA ALA A 40 2.75 -10.21 -43.32
C ALA A 40 1.88 -10.20 -42.05
N VAL A 41 2.43 -9.74 -40.90
CA VAL A 41 1.67 -9.54 -39.67
C VAL A 41 0.55 -8.52 -39.84
N ALA A 42 0.85 -7.39 -40.51
CA ALA A 42 -0.12 -6.34 -40.77
C ALA A 42 -1.21 -6.80 -41.75
N ASP A 43 -0.80 -7.41 -42.87
CA ASP A 43 -1.74 -7.85 -43.94
C ASP A 43 -2.70 -8.93 -43.44
N LEU A 44 -2.23 -9.83 -42.60
CA LEU A 44 -3.02 -10.92 -42.01
C LEU A 44 -3.74 -10.52 -40.72
N ALA A 45 -3.59 -9.28 -40.26
CA ALA A 45 -4.06 -8.80 -38.93
C ALA A 45 -3.73 -9.77 -37.79
N TYR A 46 -2.54 -10.41 -37.87
CA TYR A 46 -2.12 -11.39 -36.90
C TYR A 46 -1.85 -10.75 -35.55
N ARG A 47 -2.41 -11.33 -34.53
CA ARG A 47 -2.09 -10.99 -33.15
C ARG A 47 -1.43 -12.20 -32.48
N PRO A 48 -0.23 -12.02 -31.87
CA PRO A 48 0.43 -13.10 -31.15
C PRO A 48 -0.49 -13.66 -30.07
N ASN A 49 -0.59 -14.97 -29.99
CA ASN A 49 -1.34 -15.64 -28.96
C ASN A 49 -0.60 -15.49 -27.61
N VAL A 50 -1.21 -14.77 -26.67
CA VAL A 50 -0.65 -14.49 -25.35
C VAL A 50 -0.32 -15.80 -24.61
N HIS A 51 -1.18 -16.82 -24.68
CA HIS A 51 -0.93 -18.12 -24.04
C HIS A 51 0.28 -18.84 -24.62
N ALA A 52 0.48 -18.75 -25.95
CA ALA A 52 1.66 -19.33 -26.59
C ALA A 52 2.95 -18.60 -26.17
N GLN A 53 2.88 -17.27 -26.01
CA GLN A 53 4.01 -16.49 -25.51
C GLN A 53 4.32 -16.82 -24.04
N GLN A 54 3.31 -16.97 -23.19
CA GLN A 54 3.44 -17.38 -21.78
C GLN A 54 4.15 -18.74 -21.65
N LEU A 55 3.79 -19.72 -22.49
CA LEU A 55 4.44 -21.04 -22.51
C LEU A 55 5.93 -20.95 -22.86
N VAL A 56 6.31 -20.05 -23.81
CA VAL A 56 7.69 -19.90 -24.25
C VAL A 56 8.52 -19.08 -23.24
N THR A 57 7.94 -18.03 -22.68
CA THR A 57 8.63 -17.11 -21.77
C THR A 57 8.59 -17.59 -20.33
N ARG A 58 7.68 -18.48 -19.97
CA ARG A 58 7.32 -18.86 -18.60
C ARG A 58 6.95 -17.68 -17.72
N LYS A 59 6.47 -16.58 -18.33
CA LYS A 59 5.96 -15.39 -17.65
C LYS A 59 4.49 -15.23 -18.00
N SER A 60 3.64 -15.13 -16.99
CA SER A 60 2.19 -14.87 -17.16
C SER A 60 1.91 -13.42 -17.52
N ARG A 61 2.84 -12.52 -17.19
CA ARG A 61 2.65 -11.07 -17.21
C ARG A 61 1.47 -10.62 -16.34
N THR A 62 1.29 -11.30 -15.23
CA THR A 62 0.29 -10.99 -14.22
C THR A 62 0.98 -10.96 -12.87
N VAL A 63 0.68 -9.95 -12.07
CA VAL A 63 1.11 -9.85 -10.68
C VAL A 63 -0.12 -9.80 -9.77
N ALA A 64 -0.01 -10.36 -8.59
CA ALA A 64 -1.07 -10.28 -7.59
C ALA A 64 -0.83 -9.13 -6.61
N ILE A 65 -1.91 -8.53 -6.13
CA ILE A 65 -1.89 -7.66 -4.95
C ILE A 65 -2.81 -8.27 -3.91
N GLN A 66 -2.28 -8.46 -2.71
CA GLN A 66 -3.01 -8.91 -1.54
C GLN A 66 -2.94 -7.81 -0.48
N VAL A 67 -4.08 -7.31 -0.04
CA VAL A 67 -4.13 -6.46 1.15
C VAL A 67 -4.23 -7.36 2.36
N ALA A 68 -3.29 -7.26 3.30
CA ALA A 68 -3.28 -8.11 4.48
C ALA A 68 -4.52 -7.88 5.35
N GLY A 69 -5.06 -8.95 5.92
CA GLY A 69 -6.32 -8.89 6.68
C GLY A 69 -6.23 -7.99 7.92
N PHE A 70 -7.26 -7.21 8.18
CA PHE A 70 -7.34 -6.29 9.33
C PHE A 70 -8.09 -6.90 10.52
N ALA A 71 -8.19 -8.11 10.72
CA ALA A 71 -8.57 -8.77 11.97
C ALA A 71 -8.79 -10.27 11.77
N ASP A 72 -8.66 -11.05 12.82
CA ASP A 72 -8.99 -12.46 12.90
C ASP A 72 -10.48 -12.79 12.67
N HIS A 73 -11.27 -11.81 12.28
CA HIS A 73 -12.71 -11.97 12.03
C HIS A 73 -12.99 -12.21 10.56
N VAL A 74 -13.20 -13.47 10.25
CA VAL A 74 -13.57 -14.11 8.98
C VAL A 74 -14.83 -13.52 8.29
N SER A 75 -15.45 -12.48 8.80
CA SER A 75 -16.71 -11.92 8.28
C SER A 75 -16.55 -10.74 7.32
N SER A 76 -15.36 -10.20 7.11
CA SER A 76 -15.14 -9.15 6.11
C SER A 76 -14.71 -9.80 4.78
N SER A 77 -15.65 -10.00 3.88
CA SER A 77 -15.41 -10.44 2.50
C SER A 77 -14.84 -9.35 1.60
N ALA A 78 -14.49 -8.19 2.16
CA ALA A 78 -13.93 -7.10 1.40
C ALA A 78 -12.46 -7.40 1.05
N LEU A 79 -12.15 -7.40 -0.25
CA LEU A 79 -10.78 -7.56 -0.75
C LEU A 79 -9.92 -6.35 -0.43
N ILE A 80 -10.54 -5.19 -0.21
CA ILE A 80 -9.91 -3.90 0.01
C ILE A 80 -10.65 -3.20 1.14
N PRO A 81 -9.94 -2.64 2.14
CA PRO A 81 -10.53 -1.76 3.14
C PRO A 81 -11.20 -0.53 2.49
N ARG A 82 -12.22 0.01 3.14
CA ARG A 82 -12.93 1.22 2.68
C ARG A 82 -12.12 2.47 3.02
N SER A 83 -11.06 2.72 2.26
CA SER A 83 -10.21 3.89 2.43
C SER A 83 -9.63 4.29 1.09
N ASP A 84 -9.58 5.59 0.83
CA ASP A 84 -8.96 6.17 -0.36
C ASP A 84 -7.49 5.75 -0.51
N TYR A 85 -6.79 5.57 0.62
CA TYR A 85 -5.42 5.11 0.67
C TYR A 85 -5.19 3.84 -0.18
N PHE A 86 -6.00 2.82 0.05
CA PHE A 86 -5.85 1.55 -0.67
C PHE A 86 -6.22 1.66 -2.15
N LEU A 87 -7.25 2.46 -2.48
CA LEU A 87 -7.64 2.68 -3.87
C LEU A 87 -6.54 3.39 -4.65
N ASP A 88 -5.94 4.41 -4.08
CA ASP A 88 -4.84 5.16 -4.70
C ASP A 88 -3.58 4.30 -4.85
N LEU A 89 -3.24 3.50 -3.83
CA LEU A 89 -2.14 2.55 -3.89
C LEU A 89 -2.34 1.55 -5.04
N LEU A 90 -3.53 0.95 -5.14
CA LEU A 90 -3.87 0.00 -6.20
C LEU A 90 -3.80 0.65 -7.59
N ASN A 91 -4.30 1.89 -7.74
CA ASN A 91 -4.23 2.63 -8.98
C ASN A 91 -2.76 2.86 -9.39
N GLY A 92 -1.91 3.31 -8.46
CA GLY A 92 -0.49 3.51 -8.71
C GLY A 92 0.23 2.23 -9.13
N ALA A 93 -0.06 1.12 -8.45
CA ALA A 93 0.51 -0.18 -8.78
C ALA A 93 0.04 -0.69 -10.16
N ALA A 94 -1.25 -0.54 -10.46
CA ALA A 94 -1.82 -0.96 -11.74
C ALA A 94 -1.25 -0.16 -12.92
N GLU A 95 -1.06 1.16 -12.76
CA GLU A 95 -0.44 2.01 -13.77
C GLU A 95 1.01 1.58 -14.07
N ALA A 96 1.83 1.44 -13.03
CA ALA A 96 3.23 1.04 -13.18
C ALA A 96 3.35 -0.38 -13.79
N ALA A 97 2.46 -1.30 -13.42
CA ALA A 97 2.40 -2.63 -14.01
C ALA A 97 2.03 -2.56 -15.50
N ALA A 98 1.02 -1.78 -15.86
CA ALA A 98 0.55 -1.63 -17.24
C ALA A 98 1.61 -1.01 -18.15
N GLU A 99 2.40 -0.02 -17.67
CA GLU A 99 3.52 0.59 -18.40
C GLU A 99 4.57 -0.45 -18.83
N ARG A 100 4.71 -1.54 -18.06
CA ARG A 100 5.64 -2.66 -18.34
C ARG A 100 4.93 -3.88 -18.94
N GLY A 101 3.66 -3.76 -19.32
CA GLY A 101 2.86 -4.80 -19.98
C GLY A 101 2.44 -5.93 -19.05
N TYR A 102 2.23 -5.64 -17.76
CA TYR A 102 1.69 -6.56 -16.77
C TYR A 102 0.25 -6.20 -16.41
N ALA A 103 -0.56 -7.23 -16.16
CA ALA A 103 -1.88 -7.10 -15.54
C ALA A 103 -1.76 -7.25 -14.02
N VAL A 104 -2.71 -6.65 -13.29
CA VAL A 104 -2.84 -6.80 -11.84
C VAL A 104 -4.11 -7.56 -11.52
N ILE A 105 -4.02 -8.54 -10.61
CA ILE A 105 -5.17 -9.19 -10.01
C ILE A 105 -5.17 -8.93 -8.50
N LEU A 106 -6.36 -8.88 -7.92
CA LEU A 106 -6.52 -8.80 -6.47
C LEU A 106 -6.80 -10.20 -5.93
N THR A 107 -6.10 -10.56 -4.86
CA THR A 107 -6.33 -11.81 -4.16
C THR A 107 -6.90 -11.56 -2.76
N PRO A 108 -7.78 -12.43 -2.25
CA PRO A 108 -8.32 -12.27 -0.92
C PRO A 108 -7.22 -12.38 0.15
N PRO A 109 -7.39 -11.74 1.34
CA PRO A 109 -6.42 -11.81 2.44
C PRO A 109 -6.14 -13.24 2.92
N SER A 110 -7.09 -14.15 2.71
CA SER A 110 -6.99 -15.57 3.07
C SER A 110 -6.27 -16.42 2.02
N ALA A 111 -5.90 -15.85 0.85
CA ALA A 111 -5.20 -16.61 -0.17
C ALA A 111 -3.80 -17.01 0.32
N ASP A 112 -3.52 -18.29 0.30
CA ASP A 112 -2.21 -18.86 0.60
C ASP A 112 -1.34 -18.96 -0.67
N ALA A 113 -0.14 -19.46 -0.50
CA ALA A 113 0.80 -19.66 -1.59
C ALA A 113 0.24 -20.55 -2.71
N ALA A 114 -0.46 -21.61 -2.38
CA ALA A 114 -1.04 -22.53 -3.36
C ALA A 114 -2.14 -21.86 -4.19
N THR A 115 -3.02 -21.09 -3.55
CA THR A 115 -4.07 -20.31 -4.21
C THR A 115 -3.47 -19.29 -5.19
N VAL A 116 -2.39 -18.60 -4.80
CA VAL A 116 -1.73 -17.63 -5.65
C VAL A 116 -1.01 -18.30 -6.83
N GLU A 117 -0.42 -19.49 -6.62
CA GLU A 117 0.21 -20.28 -7.69
C GLU A 117 -0.82 -20.77 -8.73
N GLU A 118 -2.04 -21.11 -8.31
CA GLU A 118 -3.13 -21.49 -9.23
C GLU A 118 -3.50 -20.37 -10.22
N PHE A 119 -3.34 -19.10 -9.81
CA PHE A 119 -3.54 -17.95 -10.70
C PHE A 119 -2.37 -17.70 -11.64
N ALA A 120 -1.31 -18.51 -11.56
CA ALA A 120 -0.12 -18.42 -12.40
C ALA A 120 0.48 -17.01 -12.45
N VAL A 121 0.54 -16.31 -11.32
CA VAL A 121 1.14 -14.97 -11.25
C VAL A 121 2.65 -15.04 -11.21
N ASP A 122 3.31 -14.03 -11.76
CA ASP A 122 4.78 -13.94 -11.79
C ASP A 122 5.35 -13.45 -10.45
N GLY A 123 4.57 -12.69 -9.68
CA GLY A 123 4.96 -12.18 -8.36
C GLY A 123 3.81 -11.54 -7.61
N VAL A 124 4.05 -11.16 -6.36
CA VAL A 124 3.04 -10.66 -5.43
C VAL A 124 3.49 -9.37 -4.74
N ILE A 125 2.57 -8.43 -4.60
CA ILE A 125 2.68 -7.28 -3.70
C ILE A 125 1.76 -7.54 -2.50
N VAL A 126 2.31 -7.53 -1.29
CA VAL A 126 1.52 -7.66 -0.05
C VAL A 126 1.49 -6.31 0.65
N VAL A 127 0.27 -5.81 0.85
CA VAL A 127 0.05 -4.49 1.44
C VAL A 127 -0.13 -4.61 2.95
N ASP A 128 0.68 -3.89 3.71
CA ASP A 128 0.69 -3.82 5.17
C ASP A 128 0.72 -5.19 5.88
N PRO A 129 1.67 -6.09 5.56
CA PRO A 129 1.74 -7.40 6.19
C PRO A 129 2.23 -7.36 7.62
N ARG A 130 1.82 -8.37 8.40
CA ARG A 130 2.49 -8.74 9.66
C ARG A 130 3.60 -9.77 9.42
N GLY A 131 3.39 -10.66 8.44
CA GLY A 131 4.27 -11.77 8.10
C GLY A 131 3.78 -13.13 8.61
N ASP A 132 2.61 -13.19 9.26
CA ASP A 132 1.92 -14.42 9.65
C ASP A 132 0.73 -14.78 8.74
N GLU A 133 0.52 -13.99 7.68
CA GLU A 133 -0.50 -14.27 6.69
C GLU A 133 -0.20 -15.60 5.98
N PRO A 134 -1.25 -16.34 5.51
CA PRO A 134 -1.08 -17.65 4.88
C PRO A 134 -0.10 -17.65 3.69
N LEU A 135 0.05 -16.51 3.02
CA LEU A 135 0.97 -16.33 1.91
C LEU A 135 2.46 -16.43 2.33
N PHE A 136 2.81 -16.08 3.59
CA PHE A 136 4.17 -16.17 4.12
C PHE A 136 4.53 -17.57 4.65
N SER A 137 3.64 -18.56 4.47
CA SER A 137 3.94 -19.94 4.88
C SER A 137 5.13 -20.54 4.11
N ASP A 138 5.81 -21.53 4.70
CA ASP A 138 6.98 -22.22 4.12
C ASP A 138 6.76 -22.82 2.72
N ARG A 139 5.51 -22.85 2.26
CA ARG A 139 5.14 -23.37 0.92
C ARG A 139 5.42 -22.36 -0.20
N TRP A 140 5.62 -21.07 0.10
CA TRP A 140 5.99 -20.08 -0.90
C TRP A 140 7.49 -20.20 -1.21
N HIS A 141 7.82 -20.95 -2.24
CA HIS A 141 9.20 -21.24 -2.64
C HIS A 141 9.91 -20.08 -3.35
N HIS A 142 9.28 -18.90 -3.44
CA HIS A 142 9.81 -17.76 -4.18
C HIS A 142 9.75 -16.43 -3.40
N PRO A 143 10.40 -16.32 -2.23
CA PRO A 143 10.39 -15.06 -1.45
C PRO A 143 10.96 -13.88 -2.26
N ARG A 144 11.82 -14.14 -3.23
CA ARG A 144 12.36 -13.14 -4.18
C ARG A 144 11.34 -12.62 -5.20
N ARG A 145 10.09 -13.09 -5.19
CA ARG A 145 9.00 -12.60 -6.04
C ARG A 145 7.91 -11.93 -5.22
N MET A 146 8.26 -11.51 -4.01
CA MET A 146 7.37 -10.82 -3.09
C MET A 146 7.95 -9.46 -2.72
N VAL A 147 7.13 -8.44 -2.87
CA VAL A 147 7.40 -7.07 -2.41
C VAL A 147 6.31 -6.69 -1.42
N THR A 148 6.65 -5.98 -0.37
CA THR A 148 5.65 -5.50 0.59
C THR A 148 5.57 -3.98 0.57
N THR A 149 4.36 -3.43 0.82
CA THR A 149 4.24 -2.06 1.28
C THR A 149 4.04 -2.11 2.79
N GLY A 150 4.91 -1.41 3.52
CA GLY A 150 5.06 -1.65 4.95
C GLY A 150 5.98 -2.84 5.26
N ARG A 151 6.73 -2.69 6.36
CA ARG A 151 7.70 -3.70 6.80
C ARG A 151 6.98 -4.85 7.52
N PRO A 152 7.13 -6.12 7.07
CA PRO A 152 6.62 -7.25 7.83
C PRO A 152 7.34 -7.36 9.19
N THR A 153 6.59 -7.65 10.26
CA THR A 153 7.14 -7.72 11.63
C THR A 153 7.61 -9.12 12.02
N MET A 154 7.20 -10.16 11.28
CA MET A 154 7.46 -11.57 11.61
C MET A 154 8.30 -12.32 10.55
N VAL A 155 8.66 -11.67 9.45
CA VAL A 155 9.44 -12.26 8.34
C VAL A 155 10.55 -11.30 7.94
N GLU A 156 11.78 -11.84 7.78
CA GLU A 156 12.95 -11.02 7.46
C GLU A 156 13.28 -10.93 5.95
N GLN A 157 12.70 -11.80 5.11
CA GLN A 157 13.12 -11.93 3.73
C GLN A 157 11.99 -11.72 2.73
N VAL A 158 11.96 -10.53 2.17
CA VAL A 158 11.20 -10.18 0.96
C VAL A 158 12.12 -9.52 -0.04
N ALA A 159 11.72 -9.43 -1.32
CA ALA A 159 12.57 -8.86 -2.36
C ALA A 159 12.74 -7.34 -2.22
N ALA A 160 11.70 -6.65 -1.77
CA ALA A 160 11.77 -5.24 -1.42
C ALA A 160 10.68 -4.89 -0.42
N VAL A 161 10.95 -3.86 0.39
CA VAL A 161 9.98 -3.17 1.23
C VAL A 161 9.83 -1.75 0.70
N VAL A 162 8.60 -1.33 0.44
CA VAL A 162 8.26 0.06 0.09
C VAL A 162 7.44 0.62 1.23
N ASP A 163 7.93 1.66 1.89
CA ASP A 163 7.30 2.17 3.11
C ASP A 163 7.47 3.68 3.23
N ASN A 164 6.72 4.28 4.15
CA ASN A 164 6.97 5.63 4.63
C ASN A 164 7.85 5.57 5.90
N ASP A 165 8.53 6.68 6.20
CA ASP A 165 9.15 6.83 7.52
C ASP A 165 8.08 7.25 8.54
N HIS A 166 7.35 6.26 9.09
CA HIS A 166 6.26 6.48 10.05
C HIS A 166 6.77 7.09 11.37
N ARG A 167 8.03 6.85 11.73
CA ARG A 167 8.64 7.49 12.92
C ARG A 167 8.84 8.98 12.69
N ALA A 168 9.45 9.35 11.56
CA ALA A 168 9.64 10.77 11.22
C ALA A 168 8.29 11.48 11.02
N ALA A 169 7.31 10.81 10.40
CA ALA A 169 5.94 11.32 10.26
C ALA A 169 5.27 11.59 11.60
N ALA A 170 5.37 10.65 12.56
CA ALA A 170 4.82 10.83 13.89
C ALA A 170 5.50 11.96 14.66
N VAL A 171 6.83 12.07 14.57
CA VAL A 171 7.57 13.19 15.18
C VAL A 171 7.12 14.51 14.57
N ALA A 172 7.01 14.62 13.25
CA ALA A 172 6.56 15.85 12.58
C ALA A 172 5.15 16.28 13.05
N MET A 173 4.22 15.33 13.20
CA MET A 173 2.88 15.61 13.73
C MET A 173 2.93 16.08 15.17
N LEU A 174 3.73 15.47 16.02
CA LEU A 174 3.87 15.85 17.43
C LEU A 174 4.55 17.20 17.61
N GLU A 175 5.54 17.52 16.77
CA GLU A 175 6.16 18.87 16.75
C GLU A 175 5.15 19.92 16.30
N HIS A 176 4.36 19.65 15.25
CA HIS A 176 3.28 20.53 14.85
C HIS A 176 2.31 20.80 16.01
N LEU A 177 1.88 19.77 16.74
CA LEU A 177 1.02 19.98 17.91
C LEU A 177 1.69 20.86 18.98
N ALA A 178 2.97 20.64 19.26
CA ALA A 178 3.73 21.46 20.22
C ALA A 178 3.86 22.92 19.76
N GLU A 179 4.12 23.17 18.49
CA GLU A 179 4.17 24.51 17.87
C GLU A 179 2.82 25.24 17.97
N GLN A 180 1.69 24.50 17.86
CA GLN A 180 0.35 25.04 18.06
C GLN A 180 -0.02 25.22 19.55
N GLY A 181 0.91 24.94 20.46
CA GLY A 181 0.75 25.16 21.90
C GLY A 181 0.03 24.04 22.65
N TYR A 182 -0.15 22.86 22.04
CA TYR A 182 -0.62 21.66 22.75
C TYR A 182 0.48 21.12 23.67
N ARG A 183 0.10 20.79 24.89
CA ARG A 183 1.02 20.40 25.93
C ARG A 183 0.90 18.93 26.38
N ARG A 184 -0.24 18.32 26.10
CA ARG A 184 -0.57 16.96 26.53
C ARG A 184 -1.27 16.20 25.41
N PRO A 185 -0.62 15.99 24.27
CA PRO A 185 -1.22 15.15 23.24
C PRO A 185 -1.36 13.71 23.73
N ALA A 186 -2.53 13.10 23.52
CA ALA A 186 -2.72 11.66 23.70
C ALA A 186 -2.57 10.95 22.36
N LEU A 187 -2.05 9.73 22.37
CA LEU A 187 -2.04 8.84 21.21
C LEU A 187 -3.22 7.86 21.31
N MET A 188 -4.08 7.86 20.30
CA MET A 188 -5.12 6.85 20.11
C MET A 188 -4.73 5.93 18.97
N ILE A 189 -4.52 4.64 19.27
CA ILE A 189 -3.91 3.68 18.35
C ILE A 189 -4.66 2.37 18.34
N THR A 190 -4.61 1.64 17.21
CA THR A 190 -5.20 0.31 17.12
C THR A 190 -4.32 -0.76 17.76
N THR A 191 -4.91 -1.88 18.17
CA THR A 191 -4.19 -3.00 18.80
C THR A 191 -3.39 -3.85 17.79
N THR A 192 -3.26 -3.42 16.54
CA THR A 192 -2.54 -4.18 15.51
C THR A 192 -1.04 -4.26 15.74
N ALA A 193 -0.44 -5.40 15.41
CA ALA A 193 1.01 -5.63 15.46
C ALA A 193 1.74 -5.26 14.16
N ARG A 194 1.22 -4.28 13.38
CA ARG A 194 1.85 -3.82 12.14
C ARG A 194 3.00 -2.86 12.40
N SER A 195 3.97 -2.81 11.49
CA SER A 195 5.17 -1.98 11.65
C SER A 195 4.85 -0.50 11.86
N TYR A 196 3.94 0.07 11.08
CA TYR A 196 3.58 1.49 11.21
C TYR A 196 2.97 1.84 12.58
N THR A 197 2.21 0.91 13.18
CA THR A 197 1.65 1.07 14.53
C THR A 197 2.76 1.11 15.57
N SER A 198 3.71 0.18 15.48
CA SER A 198 4.87 0.13 16.40
C SER A 198 5.74 1.37 16.24
N ASP A 199 5.99 1.81 15.00
CA ASP A 199 6.83 2.98 14.71
C ASP A 199 6.22 4.27 15.27
N VAL A 200 4.90 4.47 15.11
CA VAL A 200 4.18 5.62 15.70
C VAL A 200 4.22 5.58 17.22
N LEU A 201 3.98 4.41 17.82
CA LEU A 201 4.01 4.23 19.28
C LEU A 201 5.39 4.51 19.87
N GLU A 202 6.44 3.99 19.25
CA GLU A 202 7.83 4.21 19.70
C GLU A 202 8.24 5.68 19.53
N ALA A 203 7.88 6.31 18.40
CA ALA A 203 8.14 7.73 18.18
C ALA A 203 7.43 8.62 19.21
N TYR A 204 6.16 8.32 19.50
CA TYR A 204 5.39 9.02 20.53
C TYR A 204 6.01 8.84 21.93
N ALA A 205 6.38 7.62 22.31
CA ALA A 205 7.02 7.34 23.60
C ALA A 205 8.36 8.07 23.74
N ALA A 206 9.19 8.06 22.70
CA ALA A 206 10.47 8.78 22.70
C ALA A 206 10.27 10.29 22.78
N TRP A 207 9.30 10.84 22.03
CA TRP A 207 8.99 12.26 21.99
C TRP A 207 8.48 12.78 23.35
N THR A 208 7.59 12.04 24.02
CA THR A 208 7.09 12.38 25.35
C THR A 208 8.17 12.26 26.43
N ALA A 209 8.98 11.21 26.38
CA ALA A 209 10.10 11.01 27.31
C ALA A 209 11.13 12.16 27.23
N ALA A 210 11.49 12.60 26.02
CA ALA A 210 12.41 13.71 25.80
C ALA A 210 11.91 15.06 26.39
N ARG A 211 10.58 15.16 26.63
CA ARG A 211 9.92 16.34 27.22
C ARG A 211 9.54 16.17 28.70
N GLY A 212 9.91 15.04 29.30
CA GLY A 212 9.55 14.72 30.68
C GLY A 212 8.03 14.56 30.90
N MET A 213 7.29 14.23 29.86
CA MET A 213 5.84 14.04 29.90
C MET A 213 5.47 12.58 30.05
N PRO A 214 4.53 12.21 30.93
CA PRO A 214 4.04 10.84 30.94
C PRO A 214 3.25 10.56 29.65
N PRO A 215 3.51 9.42 28.97
CA PRO A 215 2.77 9.07 27.78
C PRO A 215 1.30 8.76 28.11
N VAL A 216 0.38 9.24 27.27
CA VAL A 216 -1.05 8.95 27.36
C VAL A 216 -1.46 8.21 26.09
N VAL A 217 -1.54 6.89 26.19
CA VAL A 217 -1.93 6.01 25.09
C VAL A 217 -3.25 5.36 25.40
N VAL A 218 -4.14 5.32 24.42
CA VAL A 218 -5.38 4.53 24.46
C VAL A 218 -5.43 3.66 23.21
N THR A 219 -5.77 2.40 23.41
CA THR A 219 -5.86 1.41 22.34
C THR A 219 -7.32 1.14 21.98
N VAL A 220 -7.57 0.93 20.70
CA VAL A 220 -8.86 0.55 20.15
C VAL A 220 -8.69 -0.73 19.35
N ASP A 221 -9.60 -1.68 19.52
CA ASP A 221 -9.56 -2.96 18.80
C ASP A 221 -9.77 -2.78 17.29
N GLU A 222 -9.20 -3.67 16.51
CA GLU A 222 -9.43 -3.76 15.07
C GLU A 222 -10.69 -4.58 14.74
N PRO A 223 -11.43 -4.19 13.69
CA PRO A 223 -11.27 -2.96 12.90
C PRO A 223 -11.66 -1.71 13.69
N PRO A 224 -10.93 -0.59 13.55
CA PRO A 224 -11.29 0.65 14.23
C PRO A 224 -12.67 1.13 13.78
N THR A 225 -13.43 1.71 14.74
CA THR A 225 -14.73 2.31 14.46
C THR A 225 -14.86 3.66 15.16
N GLU A 226 -15.65 4.56 14.60
CA GLU A 226 -15.96 5.85 15.22
C GLU A 226 -16.55 5.69 16.63
N ASN A 227 -17.39 4.68 16.84
CA ASN A 227 -17.99 4.43 18.16
C ASN A 227 -16.95 4.04 19.21
N ALA A 228 -16.04 3.14 18.86
CA ALA A 228 -14.97 2.74 19.76
C ALA A 228 -14.01 3.92 20.07
N ALA A 229 -13.71 4.75 19.05
CA ALA A 229 -12.95 5.97 19.26
C ALA A 229 -13.68 6.99 20.16
N ALA A 230 -14.98 7.12 20.01
CA ALA A 230 -15.80 7.97 20.89
C ALA A 230 -15.77 7.50 22.35
N GLU A 231 -15.82 6.18 22.59
CA GLU A 231 -15.68 5.61 23.94
C GLU A 231 -14.28 5.84 24.51
N ALA A 232 -13.26 5.63 23.70
CA ALA A 232 -11.87 5.88 24.08
C ALA A 232 -11.66 7.37 24.42
N LEU A 233 -12.23 8.29 23.65
CA LEU A 233 -12.16 9.72 23.95
C LEU A 233 -12.82 10.05 25.31
N ARG A 234 -13.98 9.44 25.65
CA ARG A 234 -14.61 9.65 26.96
C ARG A 234 -13.64 9.33 28.09
N SER A 235 -12.94 8.19 28.01
CA SER A 235 -11.97 7.80 29.02
C SER A 235 -10.76 8.76 29.10
N LEU A 236 -10.36 9.36 27.97
CA LEU A 236 -9.32 10.37 27.93
C LEU A 236 -9.75 11.69 28.57
N LEU A 237 -11.01 12.10 28.38
CA LEU A 237 -11.55 13.33 28.92
C LEU A 237 -11.78 13.29 30.45
N ASP A 238 -11.91 12.09 31.02
CA ASP A 238 -12.05 11.87 32.46
C ASP A 238 -10.71 11.87 33.21
N ARG A 239 -9.57 11.99 32.50
CA ARG A 239 -8.24 12.03 33.12
C ARG A 239 -7.93 13.40 33.72
N ASP A 240 -7.11 13.39 34.77
CA ASP A 240 -6.53 14.59 35.35
C ASP A 240 -4.99 14.45 35.45
N PRO A 241 -4.21 15.26 34.74
CA PRO A 241 -4.64 16.31 33.81
C PRO A 241 -5.20 15.72 32.50
N ARG A 242 -6.24 16.39 31.96
CA ARG A 242 -6.88 16.01 30.70
C ARG A 242 -5.94 16.28 29.52
N PRO A 243 -5.88 15.37 28.52
CA PRO A 243 -5.23 15.65 27.24
C PRO A 243 -5.85 16.84 26.52
N ASP A 244 -5.03 17.62 25.82
CA ASP A 244 -5.43 18.79 25.05
C ASP A 244 -5.38 18.59 23.52
N ALA A 245 -4.88 17.43 23.09
CA ALA A 245 -4.96 16.96 21.71
C ALA A 245 -5.04 15.44 21.66
N VAL A 246 -5.61 14.91 20.57
CA VAL A 246 -5.59 13.47 20.24
C VAL A 246 -4.93 13.28 18.87
N TYR A 247 -3.86 12.50 18.86
CA TYR A 247 -3.23 11.99 17.65
C TYR A 247 -3.76 10.58 17.38
N ALA A 248 -4.58 10.42 16.36
CA ALA A 248 -5.24 9.17 15.99
C ALA A 248 -4.45 8.44 14.92
N SER A 249 -4.22 7.14 15.08
CA SER A 249 -3.46 6.33 14.11
C SER A 249 -4.23 5.95 12.85
N ALA A 250 -5.56 6.16 12.82
CA ALA A 250 -6.43 5.79 11.71
C ALA A 250 -7.52 6.84 11.49
N GLU A 251 -8.08 6.87 10.27
CA GLU A 251 -9.16 7.76 9.85
C GLU A 251 -10.38 7.66 10.76
N ASP A 252 -10.92 6.45 10.94
CA ASP A 252 -12.12 6.21 11.76
C ASP A 252 -11.93 6.65 13.21
N LEU A 253 -10.71 6.55 13.73
CA LEU A 253 -10.39 7.04 15.07
C LEU A 253 -10.44 8.56 15.13
N ALA A 254 -9.88 9.25 14.14
CA ALA A 254 -9.91 10.72 14.09
C ALA A 254 -11.34 11.25 13.93
N LEU A 255 -12.16 10.60 13.09
CA LEU A 255 -13.57 10.93 12.90
C LEU A 255 -14.37 10.75 14.20
N GLY A 256 -14.22 9.59 14.85
CA GLY A 256 -14.91 9.31 16.10
C GLY A 256 -14.54 10.29 17.23
N VAL A 257 -13.25 10.68 17.31
CA VAL A 257 -12.79 11.72 18.25
C VAL A 257 -13.43 13.07 17.93
N LEU A 258 -13.42 13.50 16.66
CA LEU A 258 -13.98 14.78 16.25
C LEU A 258 -15.49 14.85 16.53
N HIS A 259 -16.24 13.84 16.11
CA HIS A 259 -17.69 13.80 16.28
C HIS A 259 -18.09 13.74 17.77
N GLU A 260 -17.38 12.95 18.57
CA GLU A 260 -17.66 12.90 20.01
C GLU A 260 -17.31 14.21 20.73
N ALA A 261 -16.21 14.86 20.35
CA ALA A 261 -15.84 16.17 20.88
C ALA A 261 -16.95 17.20 20.58
N GLN A 262 -17.44 17.25 19.35
CA GLN A 262 -18.53 18.14 18.93
C GLN A 262 -19.84 17.82 19.66
N ARG A 263 -20.20 16.55 19.78
CA ARG A 263 -21.39 16.12 20.50
C ARG A 263 -21.38 16.53 21.97
N ARG A 264 -20.19 16.68 22.56
CA ARG A 264 -19.97 17.18 23.93
C ARG A 264 -19.84 18.68 24.02
N GLY A 265 -19.94 19.39 22.92
CA GLY A 265 -19.78 20.85 22.86
C GLY A 265 -18.35 21.33 23.06
N LEU A 266 -17.33 20.45 22.93
CA LEU A 266 -15.93 20.84 22.97
C LEU A 266 -15.57 21.58 21.68
N ARG A 267 -14.89 22.70 21.83
CA ARG A 267 -14.40 23.47 20.69
C ARG A 267 -13.11 22.86 20.16
N VAL A 268 -13.14 22.46 18.89
CA VAL A 268 -11.97 22.04 18.14
C VAL A 268 -11.59 23.17 17.19
N PRO A 269 -10.39 23.74 17.28
CA PRO A 269 -9.17 23.26 17.94
C PRO A 269 -8.91 23.81 19.35
N GLU A 270 -9.70 24.74 19.88
CA GLU A 270 -9.35 25.55 21.04
C GLU A 270 -9.24 24.74 22.34
N GLU A 271 -10.18 23.80 22.58
CA GLU A 271 -10.21 22.97 23.80
C GLU A 271 -9.65 21.56 23.57
N LEU A 272 -9.67 21.08 22.32
CA LEU A 272 -9.13 19.78 21.93
C LEU A 272 -8.62 19.84 20.51
N GLY A 273 -7.34 19.58 20.30
CA GLY A 273 -6.77 19.34 18.96
C GLY A 273 -7.07 17.91 18.48
N VAL A 274 -7.35 17.75 17.20
CA VAL A 274 -7.55 16.43 16.59
C VAL A 274 -6.70 16.31 15.34
N CYS A 275 -5.86 15.26 15.25
CA CYS A 275 -5.08 14.97 14.05
C CYS A 275 -5.02 13.47 13.77
N SER A 276 -4.64 13.12 12.55
CA SER A 276 -4.60 11.74 12.06
C SER A 276 -3.24 11.39 11.47
N ALA A 277 -2.79 10.15 11.67
CA ALA A 277 -1.58 9.61 11.02
C ALA A 277 -1.76 9.37 9.52
N VAL A 278 -2.99 9.46 9.03
CA VAL A 278 -3.32 9.37 7.60
C VAL A 278 -4.17 10.57 7.19
N ASP A 279 -4.04 11.00 5.93
CA ASP A 279 -4.95 11.96 5.31
C ASP A 279 -5.90 11.24 4.35
N SER A 280 -7.14 11.72 4.26
CA SER A 280 -8.16 11.17 3.38
C SER A 280 -9.16 12.23 2.94
N SER A 281 -9.92 11.94 1.88
CA SER A 281 -10.99 12.83 1.40
C SER A 281 -12.06 13.05 2.47
N VAL A 282 -12.35 12.05 3.29
CA VAL A 282 -13.34 12.14 4.37
C VAL A 282 -12.88 13.13 5.44
N LEU A 283 -11.63 13.07 5.86
CA LEU A 283 -11.06 14.00 6.86
C LEU A 283 -10.98 15.45 6.34
N GLN A 284 -10.84 15.63 5.03
CA GLN A 284 -10.85 16.94 4.38
C GLN A 284 -12.25 17.56 4.29
N LEU A 285 -13.30 16.74 4.35
CA LEU A 285 -14.70 17.20 4.31
C LEU A 285 -15.29 17.48 5.69
N THR A 286 -14.57 17.20 6.78
CA THR A 286 -15.03 17.50 8.14
C THR A 286 -15.03 19.00 8.43
N SER A 287 -15.73 19.41 9.48
CA SER A 287 -15.73 20.79 9.97
C SER A 287 -15.50 20.80 11.51
N PRO A 288 -14.32 21.29 11.96
CA PRO A 288 -13.18 21.72 11.19
C PRO A 288 -12.53 20.58 10.41
N GLN A 289 -11.84 20.90 9.30
CA GLN A 289 -11.07 19.91 8.55
C GLN A 289 -9.96 19.32 9.43
N VAL A 290 -9.80 17.99 9.42
CA VAL A 290 -8.81 17.30 10.26
C VAL A 290 -7.42 17.43 9.66
N THR A 291 -6.45 17.82 10.51
CA THR A 291 -5.01 17.77 10.21
C THR A 291 -4.59 16.33 9.99
N GLY A 292 -3.92 16.03 8.89
CA GLY A 292 -3.55 14.66 8.52
C GLY A 292 -2.17 14.58 7.89
N MET A 293 -1.61 13.36 7.90
CA MET A 293 -0.37 13.02 7.23
C MET A 293 -0.68 12.35 5.89
N PHE A 294 -0.28 12.99 4.79
CA PHE A 294 -0.44 12.41 3.46
C PHE A 294 0.74 11.48 3.16
N LEU A 295 0.43 10.22 2.96
CA LEU A 295 1.40 9.14 2.81
C LEU A 295 1.77 8.84 1.34
N HIS A 296 1.24 9.60 0.38
CA HIS A 296 1.46 9.40 -1.06
C HIS A 296 1.17 7.96 -1.53
N PRO A 297 -0.03 7.39 -1.27
CA PRO A 297 -0.33 5.99 -1.52
C PRO A 297 -0.16 5.58 -2.98
N ARG A 298 -0.44 6.46 -3.94
CA ARG A 298 -0.24 6.19 -5.37
C ARG A 298 1.24 5.98 -5.70
N ASP A 299 2.13 6.77 -5.09
CA ASP A 299 3.57 6.62 -5.30
C ASP A 299 4.12 5.36 -4.61
N ILE A 300 3.57 4.98 -3.44
CA ILE A 300 3.84 3.69 -2.80
C ILE A 300 3.48 2.55 -3.76
N GLY A 301 2.28 2.56 -4.33
CA GLY A 301 1.83 1.55 -5.28
C GLY A 301 2.73 1.47 -6.52
N ARG A 302 3.07 2.61 -7.12
CA ARG A 302 3.98 2.69 -8.26
C ARG A 302 5.37 2.13 -7.92
N ALA A 303 5.92 2.51 -6.77
CA ALA A 303 7.23 2.05 -6.31
C ALA A 303 7.21 0.53 -6.03
N ALA A 304 6.17 0.00 -5.41
CA ALA A 304 6.03 -1.43 -5.13
C ALA A 304 5.94 -2.26 -6.41
N ALA A 305 5.10 -1.85 -7.37
CA ALA A 305 5.03 -2.52 -8.67
C ALA A 305 6.36 -2.42 -9.43
N GLY A 306 6.98 -1.24 -9.47
CA GLY A 306 8.30 -1.05 -10.08
C GLY A 306 9.34 -1.96 -9.46
N ALA A 307 9.43 -2.01 -8.13
CA ALA A 307 10.34 -2.87 -7.40
C ALA A 307 10.12 -4.35 -7.71
N LEU A 308 8.86 -4.82 -7.73
CA LEU A 308 8.54 -6.20 -8.06
C LEU A 308 8.96 -6.54 -9.50
N LEU A 309 8.64 -5.68 -10.46
CA LEU A 309 8.95 -5.93 -11.86
C LEU A 309 10.46 -5.92 -12.13
N ASP A 310 11.25 -5.09 -11.42
CA ASP A 310 12.70 -5.11 -11.49
C ASP A 310 13.27 -6.45 -11.02
N VAL A 311 12.75 -6.98 -9.92
CA VAL A 311 13.13 -8.30 -9.39
C VAL A 311 12.71 -9.44 -10.34
N LEU A 312 11.56 -9.32 -11.02
CA LEU A 312 11.13 -10.30 -12.03
C LEU A 312 11.99 -10.27 -13.29
N ASP A 313 12.64 -9.16 -13.59
CA ASP A 313 13.56 -9.04 -14.72
C ASP A 313 14.99 -9.42 -14.34
N ASP A 314 15.42 -9.16 -13.10
CA ASP A 314 16.72 -9.57 -12.55
C ASP A 314 16.56 -10.25 -11.17
N ALA A 315 16.45 -11.57 -11.17
CA ALA A 315 16.30 -12.36 -9.95
C ALA A 315 17.56 -12.34 -9.04
N ALA A 316 18.67 -11.78 -9.48
CA ALA A 316 19.89 -11.63 -8.71
C ALA A 316 19.95 -10.26 -7.98
N ALA A 317 19.02 -9.35 -8.24
CA ALA A 317 18.96 -8.06 -7.57
C ALA A 317 18.92 -8.24 -6.03
N PRO A 318 19.73 -7.48 -5.27
CA PRO A 318 19.70 -7.58 -3.81
C PRO A 318 18.36 -7.05 -3.26
N PRO A 319 17.90 -7.52 -2.09
CA PRO A 319 16.79 -6.92 -1.38
C PRO A 319 17.02 -5.42 -1.17
N ARG A 320 15.94 -4.64 -1.27
CA ARG A 320 16.03 -3.17 -1.13
C ARG A 320 14.86 -2.61 -0.36
N ASP A 321 15.13 -1.52 0.37
CA ASP A 321 14.11 -0.69 0.98
C ASP A 321 13.92 0.59 0.15
N VAL A 322 12.68 0.97 -0.06
CA VAL A 322 12.29 2.18 -0.79
C VAL A 322 11.43 3.03 0.13
N HIS A 323 11.90 4.24 0.43
CA HIS A 323 11.14 5.18 1.25
C HIS A 323 10.41 6.19 0.36
N VAL A 324 9.09 6.28 0.57
CA VAL A 324 8.24 7.31 -0.06
C VAL A 324 8.07 8.44 0.94
N PRO A 325 8.31 9.70 0.54
CA PRO A 325 8.16 10.85 1.45
C PRO A 325 6.71 11.02 1.91
N VAL A 326 6.54 11.72 3.03
CA VAL A 326 5.23 12.07 3.60
C VAL A 326 5.07 13.58 3.64
N GLU A 327 3.83 14.07 3.70
CA GLU A 327 3.52 15.49 3.80
C GLU A 327 2.47 15.75 4.89
N LEU A 328 2.76 16.70 5.78
CA LEU A 328 1.83 17.13 6.82
C LEU A 328 0.89 18.22 6.28
N PHE A 329 -0.40 17.97 6.26
CA PHE A 329 -1.43 18.97 5.96
C PHE A 329 -2.07 19.49 7.25
N ALA A 330 -1.53 20.61 7.75
CA ALA A 330 -2.09 21.31 8.90
C ALA A 330 -3.41 21.99 8.53
N ARG A 331 -4.47 21.72 9.29
CA ARG A 331 -5.83 22.21 9.05
C ARG A 331 -6.50 22.71 10.32
N GLY A 332 -7.76 23.13 10.17
CA GLY A 332 -8.53 23.77 11.23
C GLY A 332 -8.69 22.99 12.54
N SER A 333 -8.54 21.68 12.54
CA SER A 333 -8.66 20.86 13.75
C SER A 333 -7.49 20.94 14.72
N THR A 334 -6.34 21.52 14.29
CA THR A 334 -5.17 21.75 15.17
C THR A 334 -4.66 23.18 15.14
N LEU A 335 -5.02 23.98 14.12
CA LEU A 335 -4.55 25.37 14.00
C LEU A 335 -5.29 26.28 15.00
N ARG A 336 -4.65 26.54 16.15
CA ARG A 336 -5.18 27.50 17.14
C ARG A 336 -5.00 28.92 16.61
N ARG A 337 -6.06 29.71 16.68
CA ARG A 337 -5.95 31.15 16.45
C ARG A 337 -5.28 31.76 17.67
N GLY A 338 -4.11 32.39 17.46
CA GLY A 338 -3.39 33.13 18.50
C GLY A 338 -4.17 34.30 19.07
#